data_74df88a8c3799c970e728c50c63bab9b
#
_entry.id   74df88a8c3799c970e728c50c63bab9b
#
_cell.length_a   1.000
_cell.length_b   1.000
_cell.length_c   1.000
_cell.angle_alpha   90.00
_cell.angle_beta   90.00
_cell.angle_gamma   90.00
#
_symmetry.space_group_name_H-M   'P 1'
#
loop_
_entity.id
_entity.type
_entity.pdbx_description
1 polymer ?
#
loop_
_entity_poly.entity_id
_entity_poly.type
_entity_poly.pdbx_seq_one_letter_code
_entity_poly.pdbx_strand_id
1 'polypeptide(L)'
;LSVGSVCAFVGALTAMVYNTGVGMPLTIVAGLLIGLGIGAFQGLWIAYAKIPAFIVTLAGMMLFRGLTYIITNINPISLKDNGYSYLATGTVDEVLKLKPIVQSGSFKLYPAALVIGTFLVLLFIVAQIFARRKKIANHFEVSSLPVFIAKIALISLLVLALCERFAEYRGLPIVALVVGVTVFVFHFILNNTVLGRYIYAV
;
A
#
# COMPACT_ATOMS: atom_id res chain seq x y z
N LEU A 1 14.81 -5.65 4.22
CA LEU A 1 14.83 -5.15 5.60
C LEU A 1 14.89 -3.62 5.68
N SER A 2 15.49 -2.90 4.70
CA SER A 2 15.64 -1.44 4.72
C SER A 2 14.37 -0.64 4.43
N VAL A 3 13.29 -1.26 3.96
CA VAL A 3 12.08 -0.58 3.44
C VAL A 3 11.52 0.45 4.43
N GLY A 4 11.35 0.07 5.70
CA GLY A 4 10.83 0.98 6.72
C GLY A 4 11.70 2.22 6.96
N SER A 5 13.04 2.04 7.00
CA SER A 5 13.97 3.15 7.19
C SER A 5 14.07 4.05 5.96
N VAL A 6 13.98 3.46 4.75
CA VAL A 6 13.91 4.23 3.50
C VAL A 6 12.61 5.03 3.43
N CYS A 7 11.47 4.43 3.77
CA CYS A 7 10.19 5.14 3.84
C CYS A 7 10.24 6.32 4.82
N ALA A 8 10.82 6.12 6.02
CA ALA A 8 10.96 7.19 7.00
C ALA A 8 11.85 8.33 6.47
N PHE A 9 12.98 7.99 5.85
CA PHE A 9 13.91 8.97 5.27
C PHE A 9 13.29 9.76 4.13
N VAL A 10 12.67 9.07 3.17
CA VAL A 10 11.97 9.71 2.04
C VAL A 10 10.81 10.57 2.55
N GLY A 11 10.05 10.08 3.54
CA GLY A 11 8.96 10.83 4.16
C GLY A 11 9.45 12.12 4.84
N ALA A 12 10.58 12.06 5.56
CA ALA A 12 11.17 13.24 6.18
C ALA A 12 11.63 14.28 5.13
N LEU A 13 12.32 13.83 4.07
CA LEU A 13 12.76 14.70 2.99
C LEU A 13 11.58 15.34 2.24
N THR A 14 10.56 14.55 1.92
CA THR A 14 9.36 15.08 1.24
C THR A 14 8.59 16.07 2.11
N ALA A 15 8.51 15.85 3.43
CA ALA A 15 7.91 16.80 4.35
C ALA A 15 8.68 18.12 4.39
N MET A 16 10.02 18.07 4.38
CA MET A 16 10.85 19.26 4.28
C MET A 16 10.63 20.00 2.95
N VAL A 17 10.65 19.30 1.82
CA VAL A 17 10.39 19.88 0.50
C VAL A 17 9.00 20.52 0.45
N TYR A 18 7.99 19.88 1.02
CA TYR A 18 6.64 20.46 1.10
C TYR A 18 6.62 21.77 1.89
N ASN A 19 7.34 21.82 3.02
CA ASN A 19 7.44 23.01 3.86
C ASN A 19 8.15 24.21 3.21
N THR A 20 8.89 23.99 2.10
CA THR A 20 9.46 25.10 1.30
C THR A 20 8.43 25.81 0.43
N GLY A 21 7.18 25.35 0.40
CA GLY A 21 6.11 25.96 -0.40
C GLY A 21 5.96 25.33 -1.79
N VAL A 22 6.64 24.23 -2.05
CA VAL A 22 6.51 23.46 -3.28
C VAL A 22 5.15 22.75 -3.29
N GLY A 23 4.40 22.85 -4.37
CA GLY A 23 3.07 22.25 -4.48
C GLY A 23 3.08 20.73 -4.27
N MET A 24 1.95 20.20 -3.78
CA MET A 24 1.76 18.77 -3.47
C MET A 24 2.18 17.80 -4.60
N PRO A 25 1.82 18.02 -5.89
CA PRO A 25 2.21 17.12 -6.97
C PRO A 25 3.72 17.00 -7.14
N LEU A 26 4.43 18.13 -7.04
CA LEU A 26 5.88 18.17 -7.19
C LEU A 26 6.59 17.49 -6.00
N THR A 27 6.04 17.62 -4.80
CA THR A 27 6.52 16.92 -3.60
C THR A 27 6.39 15.40 -3.72
N ILE A 28 5.28 14.91 -4.29
CA ILE A 28 5.10 13.48 -4.55
C ILE A 28 6.11 12.97 -5.56
N VAL A 29 6.31 13.70 -6.66
CA VAL A 29 7.31 13.35 -7.69
C VAL A 29 8.73 13.36 -7.09
N ALA A 30 9.07 14.34 -6.28
CA ALA A 30 10.35 14.38 -5.59
C ALA A 30 10.56 13.15 -4.69
N GLY A 31 9.54 12.76 -3.91
CA GLY A 31 9.58 11.55 -3.09
C GLY A 31 9.81 10.28 -3.90
N LEU A 32 9.13 10.14 -5.03
CA LEU A 32 9.31 9.00 -5.94
C LEU A 32 10.73 8.96 -6.54
N LEU A 33 11.27 10.10 -6.95
CA LEU A 33 12.62 10.20 -7.49
C LEU A 33 13.69 9.88 -6.43
N ILE A 34 13.53 10.36 -5.20
CA ILE A 34 14.42 10.05 -4.08
C ILE A 34 14.36 8.55 -3.78
N GLY A 35 13.16 7.98 -3.70
CA GLY A 35 12.98 6.54 -3.46
C GLY A 35 13.59 5.68 -4.57
N LEU A 36 13.43 6.08 -5.81
CA LEU A 36 14.03 5.42 -6.98
C LEU A 36 15.57 5.49 -6.93
N GLY A 37 16.13 6.66 -6.60
CA GLY A 37 17.57 6.84 -6.43
C GLY A 37 18.15 5.96 -5.34
N ILE A 38 17.48 5.84 -4.20
CA ILE A 38 17.88 4.96 -3.10
C ILE A 38 17.81 3.49 -3.52
N GLY A 39 16.72 3.10 -4.19
CA GLY A 39 16.56 1.74 -4.71
C GLY A 39 17.65 1.38 -5.74
N ALA A 40 17.96 2.28 -6.66
CA ALA A 40 19.05 2.13 -7.62
C ALA A 40 20.40 2.01 -6.91
N PHE A 41 20.68 2.85 -5.93
CA PHE A 41 21.91 2.79 -5.14
C PHE A 41 22.08 1.44 -4.42
N GLN A 42 21.05 0.94 -3.74
CA GLN A 42 21.12 -0.38 -3.11
C GLN A 42 21.23 -1.51 -4.14
N GLY A 43 20.51 -1.40 -5.26
CA GLY A 43 20.57 -2.35 -6.36
C GLY A 43 21.95 -2.47 -7.02
N LEU A 44 22.66 -1.35 -7.16
CA LEU A 44 24.05 -1.34 -7.67
C LEU A 44 24.99 -2.20 -6.81
N TRP A 45 24.93 -2.07 -5.50
CA TRP A 45 25.77 -2.87 -4.59
C TRP A 45 25.47 -4.37 -4.70
N ILE A 46 24.19 -4.73 -4.84
CA ILE A 46 23.80 -6.13 -4.98
C ILE A 46 24.22 -6.69 -6.33
N ALA A 47 23.96 -5.95 -7.42
CA ALA A 47 24.15 -6.45 -8.77
C ALA A 47 25.62 -6.42 -9.22
N TYR A 48 26.34 -5.32 -8.97
CA TYR A 48 27.73 -5.18 -9.45
C TYR A 48 28.77 -5.61 -8.44
N ALA A 49 28.61 -5.26 -7.18
CA ALA A 49 29.55 -5.69 -6.13
C ALA A 49 29.28 -7.12 -5.65
N LYS A 50 28.19 -7.77 -6.12
CA LYS A 50 27.79 -9.15 -5.75
C LYS A 50 27.70 -9.37 -4.24
N ILE A 51 27.38 -8.30 -3.50
CA ILE A 51 27.19 -8.38 -2.05
C ILE A 51 25.81 -8.99 -1.78
N PRO A 52 25.68 -9.94 -0.85
CA PRO A 52 24.38 -10.51 -0.49
C PRO A 52 23.37 -9.44 -0.14
N ALA A 53 22.15 -9.53 -0.72
CA ALA A 53 21.09 -8.54 -0.54
C ALA A 53 20.75 -8.27 0.93
N PHE A 54 20.86 -9.30 1.79
CA PHE A 54 20.65 -9.19 3.22
C PHE A 54 21.61 -8.17 3.87
N ILE A 55 22.91 -8.23 3.53
CA ILE A 55 23.95 -7.33 4.09
C ILE A 55 23.70 -5.90 3.63
N VAL A 56 23.46 -5.68 2.32
CA VAL A 56 23.18 -4.35 1.76
C VAL A 56 21.93 -3.72 2.38
N THR A 57 20.88 -4.51 2.56
CA THR A 57 19.63 -3.99 3.15
C THR A 57 19.76 -3.72 4.64
N LEU A 58 20.53 -4.51 5.40
CA LEU A 58 20.82 -4.21 6.80
C LEU A 58 21.64 -2.92 6.95
N ALA A 59 22.71 -2.78 6.17
CA ALA A 59 23.53 -1.57 6.16
C ALA A 59 22.69 -0.35 5.77
N GLY A 60 21.86 -0.49 4.72
CA GLY A 60 20.90 0.53 4.30
C GLY A 60 19.91 0.91 5.40
N MET A 61 19.40 -0.04 6.15
CA MET A 61 18.49 0.22 7.26
C MET A 61 19.15 1.13 8.32
N MET A 62 20.36 0.83 8.72
CA MET A 62 21.09 1.63 9.70
C MET A 62 21.47 3.01 9.16
N LEU A 63 21.93 3.06 7.91
CA LEU A 63 22.33 4.28 7.23
C LEU A 63 21.14 5.27 7.10
N PHE A 64 20.02 4.82 6.53
CA PHE A 64 18.87 5.71 6.34
C PHE A 64 18.18 6.09 7.66
N ARG A 65 18.24 5.21 8.67
CA ARG A 65 17.77 5.54 10.01
C ARG A 65 18.63 6.64 10.65
N GLY A 66 19.97 6.52 10.56
CA GLY A 66 20.90 7.54 11.05
C GLY A 66 20.73 8.87 10.30
N LEU A 67 20.61 8.84 8.97
CA LEU A 67 20.36 10.03 8.15
C LEU A 67 19.03 10.70 8.50
N THR A 68 17.99 9.92 8.78
CA THR A 68 16.71 10.47 9.23
C THR A 68 16.88 11.27 10.53
N TYR A 69 17.59 10.74 11.53
CA TYR A 69 17.85 11.44 12.78
C TYR A 69 18.64 12.74 12.58
N ILE A 70 19.64 12.72 11.70
CA ILE A 70 20.44 13.91 11.40
C ILE A 70 19.57 14.99 10.75
N ILE A 71 18.77 14.65 9.74
CA ILE A 71 17.95 15.61 9.00
C ILE A 71 16.82 16.18 9.85
N THR A 72 16.20 15.34 10.68
CA THR A 72 15.07 15.76 11.53
C THR A 72 15.52 16.43 12.84
N ASN A 73 16.83 16.41 13.16
CA ASN A 73 17.34 16.79 14.48
C ASN A 73 16.57 16.09 15.62
N ILE A 74 16.17 14.83 15.41
CA ILE A 74 15.40 14.00 16.35
C ILE A 74 14.00 14.59 16.67
N ASN A 75 13.57 15.62 15.96
CA ASN A 75 12.26 16.25 16.17
C ASN A 75 11.28 15.83 15.06
N PRO A 76 9.99 15.70 15.37
CA PRO A 76 8.98 15.46 14.36
C PRO A 76 8.86 16.70 13.43
N ILE A 77 8.79 16.45 12.11
CA ILE A 77 8.59 17.53 11.15
C ILE A 77 7.10 17.88 11.12
N SER A 78 6.77 19.08 11.59
CA SER A 78 5.42 19.62 11.50
C SER A 78 5.18 20.15 10.08
N LEU A 79 4.05 19.79 9.48
CA LEU A 79 3.62 20.29 8.19
C LEU A 79 2.92 21.64 8.37
N LYS A 80 3.31 22.64 7.56
CA LYS A 80 2.75 23.99 7.62
C LYS A 80 1.30 24.08 7.13
N ASP A 81 0.90 23.13 6.30
CA ASP A 81 -0.40 23.13 5.64
C ASP A 81 -1.07 21.76 5.75
N ASN A 82 -2.40 21.74 5.84
CA ASN A 82 -3.17 20.50 6.02
C ASN A 82 -3.30 19.66 4.73
N GLY A 83 -2.93 20.22 3.56
CA GLY A 83 -3.11 19.55 2.27
C GLY A 83 -2.35 18.23 2.13
N TYR A 84 -1.07 18.20 2.51
CA TYR A 84 -0.26 16.98 2.48
C TYR A 84 -0.66 15.98 3.58
N SER A 85 -0.99 16.51 4.78
CA SER A 85 -1.50 15.70 5.88
C SER A 85 -2.82 15.01 5.53
N TYR A 86 -3.65 15.63 4.68
CA TYR A 86 -4.92 15.07 4.24
C TYR A 86 -4.76 13.75 3.46
N LEU A 87 -3.66 13.56 2.74
CA LEU A 87 -3.36 12.28 2.09
C LEU A 87 -3.20 11.13 3.10
N ALA A 88 -2.66 11.42 4.27
CA ALA A 88 -2.43 10.42 5.30
C ALA A 88 -3.64 10.21 6.22
N THR A 89 -4.36 11.29 6.53
CA THR A 89 -5.46 11.28 7.52
C THR A 89 -6.85 11.39 6.91
N GLY A 90 -6.93 11.80 5.63
CA GLY A 90 -8.20 11.95 4.91
C GLY A 90 -8.86 10.61 4.61
N THR A 91 -10.17 10.65 4.50
CA THR A 91 -10.99 9.48 4.17
C THR A 91 -11.67 9.64 2.81
N VAL A 92 -11.96 8.51 2.18
CA VAL A 92 -12.63 8.49 0.87
C VAL A 92 -14.01 9.13 0.93
N ASP A 93 -14.70 8.97 2.06
CA ASP A 93 -16.01 9.57 2.30
C ASP A 93 -15.96 11.11 2.31
N GLU A 94 -14.90 11.70 2.86
CA GLU A 94 -14.67 13.15 2.84
C GLU A 94 -14.40 13.66 1.43
N VAL A 95 -13.60 12.95 0.64
CA VAL A 95 -13.32 13.31 -0.76
C VAL A 95 -14.57 13.28 -1.60
N LEU A 96 -15.38 12.24 -1.45
CA LEU A 96 -16.64 12.07 -2.19
C LEU A 96 -17.80 12.88 -1.59
N LYS A 97 -17.56 13.63 -0.48
CA LYS A 97 -18.58 14.40 0.25
C LYS A 97 -19.82 13.57 0.58
N LEU A 98 -19.62 12.27 0.86
CA LEU A 98 -20.70 11.37 1.20
C LEU A 98 -21.13 11.61 2.66
N LYS A 99 -22.45 11.77 2.87
CA LYS A 99 -23.00 11.87 4.22
C LYS A 99 -23.11 10.47 4.82
N PRO A 100 -22.88 10.30 6.13
CA PRO A 100 -23.09 9.01 6.80
C PRO A 100 -24.56 8.60 6.67
N ILE A 101 -24.80 7.31 6.35
CA ILE A 101 -26.17 6.77 6.14
C ILE A 101 -26.94 6.67 7.44
N VAL A 102 -26.25 6.34 8.54
CA VAL A 102 -26.84 6.20 9.87
C VAL A 102 -26.12 7.10 10.85
N GLN A 103 -26.85 8.03 11.44
CA GLN A 103 -26.41 8.82 12.59
C GLN A 103 -27.32 8.49 13.78
N SER A 104 -26.90 7.53 14.60
CA SER A 104 -27.58 7.23 15.86
C SER A 104 -26.60 7.40 17.01
N GLY A 105 -26.66 8.56 17.66
CA GLY A 105 -25.78 8.89 18.78
C GLY A 105 -24.29 8.89 18.41
N SER A 106 -23.50 8.01 19.03
CA SER A 106 -22.07 7.88 18.77
C SER A 106 -21.71 7.02 17.55
N PHE A 107 -22.68 6.40 16.89
CA PHE A 107 -22.48 5.48 15.77
C PHE A 107 -22.69 6.21 14.44
N LYS A 108 -21.62 6.31 13.64
CA LYS A 108 -21.65 6.86 12.28
C LYS A 108 -21.20 5.80 11.30
N LEU A 109 -22.07 5.37 10.40
CA LEU A 109 -21.75 4.41 9.34
C LEU A 109 -21.43 5.15 8.04
N TYR A 110 -20.20 5.02 7.58
CA TYR A 110 -19.73 5.61 6.34
C TYR A 110 -19.95 4.66 5.16
N PRO A 111 -20.67 5.09 4.11
CA PRO A 111 -21.10 4.22 3.03
C PRO A 111 -19.95 3.76 2.11
N ALA A 112 -18.93 4.58 1.89
CA ALA A 112 -17.86 4.25 0.95
C ALA A 112 -17.09 2.99 1.37
N ALA A 113 -16.80 2.83 2.66
CA ALA A 113 -16.09 1.64 3.15
C ALA A 113 -16.91 0.36 2.92
N LEU A 114 -18.21 0.39 3.13
CA LEU A 114 -19.09 -0.75 2.89
C LEU A 114 -19.25 -1.07 1.40
N VAL A 115 -19.44 -0.06 0.56
CA VAL A 115 -19.57 -0.24 -0.90
C VAL A 115 -18.28 -0.77 -1.50
N ILE A 116 -17.13 -0.21 -1.12
CA ILE A 116 -15.82 -0.67 -1.60
C ILE A 116 -15.54 -2.08 -1.07
N GLY A 117 -15.83 -2.35 0.20
CA GLY A 117 -15.64 -3.68 0.80
C GLY A 117 -16.49 -4.76 0.13
N THR A 118 -17.78 -4.51 -0.08
CA THR A 118 -18.66 -5.45 -0.79
C THR A 118 -18.24 -5.66 -2.24
N PHE A 119 -17.81 -4.62 -2.93
CA PHE A 119 -17.28 -4.70 -4.29
C PHE A 119 -16.01 -5.55 -4.37
N LEU A 120 -15.06 -5.35 -3.46
CA LEU A 120 -13.83 -6.15 -3.37
C LEU A 120 -14.11 -7.62 -3.08
N VAL A 121 -15.04 -7.92 -2.18
CA VAL A 121 -15.46 -9.31 -1.89
C VAL A 121 -16.09 -9.96 -3.11
N LEU A 122 -16.99 -9.27 -3.82
CA LEU A 122 -17.59 -9.78 -5.05
C LEU A 122 -16.53 -10.06 -6.12
N LEU A 123 -15.62 -9.12 -6.34
CA LEU A 123 -14.52 -9.28 -7.29
C LEU A 123 -13.61 -10.45 -6.91
N PHE A 124 -13.32 -10.62 -5.62
CA PHE A 124 -12.54 -11.76 -5.12
C PHE A 124 -13.26 -13.09 -5.36
N ILE A 125 -14.56 -13.19 -5.07
CA ILE A 125 -15.36 -14.40 -5.31
C ILE A 125 -15.35 -14.76 -6.80
N VAL A 126 -15.60 -13.77 -7.66
CA VAL A 126 -15.60 -13.96 -9.12
C VAL A 126 -14.23 -14.43 -9.61
N ALA A 127 -13.14 -13.78 -9.15
CA ALA A 127 -11.79 -14.19 -9.51
C ALA A 127 -11.46 -15.62 -9.08
N GLN A 128 -11.88 -16.03 -7.87
CA GLN A 128 -11.67 -17.40 -7.39
C GLN A 128 -12.47 -18.44 -8.18
N ILE A 129 -13.69 -18.11 -8.59
CA ILE A 129 -14.51 -18.99 -9.44
C ILE A 129 -13.85 -19.16 -10.81
N PHE A 130 -13.39 -18.07 -11.44
CA PHE A 130 -12.69 -18.14 -12.72
C PHE A 130 -11.38 -18.93 -12.62
N ALA A 131 -10.58 -18.68 -11.57
CA ALA A 131 -9.35 -19.43 -11.32
C ALA A 131 -9.60 -20.92 -11.14
N ARG A 132 -10.66 -21.30 -10.43
CA ARG A 132 -11.06 -22.70 -10.27
C ARG A 132 -11.50 -23.32 -11.59
N ARG A 133 -12.33 -22.63 -12.40
CA ARG A 133 -12.77 -23.11 -13.72
C ARG A 133 -11.57 -23.35 -14.64
N LYS A 134 -10.60 -22.42 -14.64
CA LYS A 134 -9.37 -22.55 -15.45
C LYS A 134 -8.52 -23.75 -15.01
N LYS A 135 -8.42 -24.02 -13.70
CA LYS A 135 -7.70 -25.19 -13.18
C LYS A 135 -8.38 -26.51 -13.59
N ILE A 136 -9.70 -26.57 -13.49
CA ILE A 136 -10.48 -27.75 -13.93
C ILE A 136 -10.32 -27.98 -15.44
N ALA A 137 -10.40 -26.92 -16.26
CA ALA A 137 -10.24 -27.02 -17.71
C ALA A 137 -8.84 -27.50 -18.14
N ASN A 138 -7.82 -27.19 -17.33
CA ASN A 138 -6.44 -27.61 -17.59
C ASN A 138 -6.05 -28.94 -16.88
N HIS A 139 -7.03 -29.71 -16.38
CA HIS A 139 -6.82 -31.00 -15.69
C HIS A 139 -5.87 -30.93 -14.47
N PHE A 140 -5.76 -29.75 -13.80
CA PHE A 140 -5.03 -29.65 -12.54
C PHE A 140 -5.85 -30.17 -11.36
N GLU A 141 -5.17 -30.74 -10.38
CA GLU A 141 -5.81 -31.13 -9.13
C GLU A 141 -6.46 -29.93 -8.44
N VAL A 142 -7.73 -30.07 -8.10
CA VAL A 142 -8.53 -29.00 -7.47
C VAL A 142 -8.96 -29.47 -6.09
N SER A 143 -8.76 -28.62 -5.09
CA SER A 143 -9.24 -28.90 -3.72
C SER A 143 -10.74 -29.21 -3.70
N SER A 144 -11.14 -30.05 -2.76
CA SER A 144 -12.54 -30.47 -2.59
C SER A 144 -13.46 -29.24 -2.45
N LEU A 145 -14.68 -29.36 -2.95
CA LEU A 145 -15.69 -28.29 -2.92
C LEU A 145 -15.89 -27.66 -1.53
N PRO A 146 -16.03 -28.44 -0.44
CA PRO A 146 -16.25 -27.86 0.89
C PRO A 146 -15.06 -27.01 1.38
N VAL A 147 -13.83 -27.45 1.11
CA VAL A 147 -12.61 -26.70 1.48
C VAL A 147 -12.50 -25.41 0.68
N PHE A 148 -12.87 -25.42 -0.58
CA PHE A 148 -12.89 -24.22 -1.42
C PHE A 148 -13.92 -23.20 -0.93
N ILE A 149 -15.13 -23.64 -0.60
CA ILE A 149 -16.20 -22.78 -0.06
C ILE A 149 -15.79 -22.22 1.30
N ALA A 150 -15.27 -23.07 2.21
CA ALA A 150 -14.82 -22.65 3.52
C ALA A 150 -13.71 -21.58 3.43
N LYS A 151 -12.74 -21.73 2.51
CA LYS A 151 -11.68 -20.77 2.27
C LYS A 151 -12.24 -19.41 1.79
N ILE A 152 -13.15 -19.41 0.83
CA ILE A 152 -13.78 -18.20 0.32
C ILE A 152 -14.60 -17.53 1.41
N ALA A 153 -15.42 -18.28 2.13
CA ALA A 153 -16.25 -17.76 3.20
C ALA A 153 -15.41 -17.13 4.31
N LEU A 154 -14.33 -17.78 4.74
CA LEU A 154 -13.44 -17.26 5.78
C LEU A 154 -12.77 -15.95 5.35
N ILE A 155 -12.24 -15.88 4.13
CA ILE A 155 -11.57 -14.66 3.64
C ILE A 155 -12.60 -13.54 3.43
N SER A 156 -13.77 -13.83 2.87
CA SER A 156 -14.81 -12.82 2.64
C SER A 156 -15.35 -12.27 3.97
N LEU A 157 -15.56 -13.12 4.97
CA LEU A 157 -15.99 -12.70 6.30
C LEU A 157 -14.93 -11.81 6.97
N LEU A 158 -13.66 -12.16 6.86
CA LEU A 158 -12.56 -11.36 7.41
C LEU A 158 -12.47 -9.99 6.75
N VAL A 159 -12.59 -9.92 5.42
CA VAL A 159 -12.58 -8.65 4.68
C VAL A 159 -13.77 -7.79 5.06
N LEU A 160 -14.98 -8.38 5.14
CA LEU A 160 -16.19 -7.63 5.55
C LEU A 160 -16.06 -7.11 6.99
N ALA A 161 -15.59 -7.92 7.93
CA ALA A 161 -15.37 -7.49 9.31
C ALA A 161 -14.37 -6.33 9.42
N LEU A 162 -13.30 -6.34 8.62
CA LEU A 162 -12.37 -5.21 8.55
C LEU A 162 -13.05 -3.96 7.95
N CYS A 163 -13.85 -4.11 6.91
CA CYS A 163 -14.55 -2.98 6.30
C CYS A 163 -15.61 -2.38 7.22
N GLU A 164 -16.30 -3.21 8.03
CA GLU A 164 -17.19 -2.72 9.09
C GLU A 164 -16.45 -1.87 10.11
N ARG A 165 -15.28 -2.31 10.58
CA ARG A 165 -14.46 -1.51 11.51
C ARG A 165 -14.03 -0.18 10.94
N PHE A 166 -13.65 -0.13 9.66
CA PHE A 166 -13.36 1.14 8.99
C PHE A 166 -14.61 2.02 8.84
N ALA A 167 -15.75 1.42 8.52
CA ALA A 167 -17.02 2.14 8.39
C ALA A 167 -17.49 2.76 9.72
N GLU A 168 -17.22 2.10 10.85
CA GLU A 168 -17.57 2.57 12.19
C GLU A 168 -16.68 3.75 12.66
N TYR A 169 -15.40 3.76 12.27
CA TYR A 169 -14.43 4.72 12.85
C TYR A 169 -14.45 6.07 12.12
N ARG A 170 -14.09 6.11 10.85
CA ARG A 170 -14.06 7.35 10.02
C ARG A 170 -14.24 7.10 8.53
N GLY A 171 -14.55 5.87 8.12
CA GLY A 171 -14.56 5.48 6.72
C GLY A 171 -13.20 4.95 6.25
N LEU A 172 -13.08 4.67 4.95
CA LEU A 172 -11.87 4.09 4.35
C LEU A 172 -10.77 5.16 4.22
N PRO A 173 -9.59 4.98 4.85
CA PRO A 173 -8.49 5.94 4.70
C PRO A 173 -7.94 5.93 3.28
N ILE A 174 -7.63 7.10 2.73
CA ILE A 174 -7.07 7.28 1.38
C ILE A 174 -5.78 6.45 1.22
N VAL A 175 -4.96 6.37 2.26
CA VAL A 175 -3.72 5.56 2.27
C VAL A 175 -3.99 4.10 1.95
N ALA A 176 -5.05 3.50 2.49
CA ALA A 176 -5.39 2.10 2.20
C ALA A 176 -5.70 1.88 0.71
N LEU A 177 -6.38 2.85 0.08
CA LEU A 177 -6.67 2.82 -1.35
C LEU A 177 -5.37 2.96 -2.18
N VAL A 178 -4.51 3.91 -1.82
CA VAL A 178 -3.21 4.12 -2.50
C VAL A 178 -2.35 2.86 -2.41
N VAL A 179 -2.26 2.25 -1.22
CA VAL A 179 -1.52 0.98 -1.03
C VAL A 179 -2.14 -0.13 -1.88
N GLY A 180 -3.46 -0.27 -1.89
CA GLY A 180 -4.15 -1.26 -2.71
C GLY A 180 -3.87 -1.11 -4.20
N VAL A 181 -3.96 0.11 -4.72
CA VAL A 181 -3.62 0.43 -6.12
C VAL A 181 -2.15 0.13 -6.41
N THR A 182 -1.24 0.52 -5.52
CA THR A 182 0.19 0.26 -5.68
C THR A 182 0.49 -1.23 -5.73
N VAL A 183 -0.08 -2.03 -4.82
CA VAL A 183 0.06 -3.49 -4.82
C VAL A 183 -0.48 -4.09 -6.12
N PHE A 184 -1.63 -3.62 -6.59
CA PHE A 184 -2.22 -4.10 -7.84
C PHE A 184 -1.34 -3.79 -9.06
N VAL A 185 -0.83 -2.57 -9.16
CA VAL A 185 0.08 -2.13 -10.25
C VAL A 185 1.36 -2.97 -10.24
N PHE A 186 2.00 -3.13 -9.09
CA PHE A 186 3.22 -3.94 -8.99
C PHE A 186 2.95 -5.42 -9.26
N HIS A 187 1.83 -5.96 -8.78
CA HIS A 187 1.42 -7.33 -9.10
C HIS A 187 1.25 -7.54 -10.62
N PHE A 188 0.60 -6.57 -11.29
CA PHE A 188 0.45 -6.61 -12.74
C PHE A 188 1.79 -6.54 -13.47
N ILE A 189 2.67 -5.60 -13.07
CA ILE A 189 4.00 -5.42 -13.65
C ILE A 189 4.83 -6.71 -13.48
N LEU A 190 4.88 -7.26 -12.27
CA LEU A 190 5.69 -8.44 -11.97
C LEU A 190 5.21 -9.70 -12.71
N ASN A 191 3.91 -9.88 -12.87
CA ASN A 191 3.38 -11.10 -13.49
C ASN A 191 3.22 -11.01 -15.03
N ASN A 192 3.01 -9.80 -15.57
CA ASN A 192 2.64 -9.65 -16.98
C ASN A 192 3.70 -8.95 -17.84
N THR A 193 4.79 -8.44 -17.24
CA THR A 193 5.81 -7.73 -18.01
C THR A 193 7.14 -8.46 -18.09
N VAL A 194 7.96 -8.05 -19.06
CA VAL A 194 9.33 -8.57 -19.23
C VAL A 194 10.19 -8.27 -18.01
N LEU A 195 9.99 -7.10 -17.36
CA LEU A 195 10.67 -6.72 -16.13
C LEU A 195 10.44 -7.73 -15.00
N GLY A 196 9.21 -8.19 -14.82
CA GLY A 196 8.90 -9.20 -13.81
C GLY A 196 9.65 -10.51 -14.07
N ARG A 197 9.73 -10.95 -15.32
CA ARG A 197 10.49 -12.15 -15.68
C ARG A 197 11.98 -12.03 -15.37
N TYR A 198 12.59 -10.86 -15.62
CA TYR A 198 13.99 -10.63 -15.26
C TYR A 198 14.20 -10.60 -13.74
N ILE A 199 13.29 -10.02 -12.99
CA ILE A 199 13.37 -9.97 -11.51
C ILE A 199 13.30 -11.37 -10.90
N TYR A 200 12.48 -12.27 -11.46
CA TYR A 200 12.35 -13.65 -10.97
C TYR A 200 13.41 -14.59 -11.54
N ALA A 201 14.17 -14.21 -12.56
CA ALA A 201 15.21 -15.04 -13.18
C ALA A 201 16.58 -14.93 -12.46
N VAL A 202 16.74 -13.99 -11.53
CA VAL A 202 17.91 -13.79 -10.69
C VAL A 202 17.72 -14.47 -9.34
#